data_e9ded89dbf94f56b4d938d4516f7f310
#
_entry.id   e9ded89dbf94f56b4d938d4516f7f310
#
_cell.length_a   1.000
_cell.length_b   1.000
_cell.length_c   1.000
_cell.angle_alpha   90.00
_cell.angle_beta   90.00
_cell.angle_gamma   90.00
#
_symmetry.space_group_name_H-M   'P 1'
#
loop_
_entity.id
_entity.type
_entity.pdbx_description
1 polymer ?
#
loop_
_entity_poly.entity_id
_entity_poly.type
_entity_poly.pdbx_seq_one_letter_code
_entity_poly.pdbx_strand_id
1 'polypeptide(L)'
;WIISSMQSLVKTVNEKMENYYLYEVIPPLMNFVDELTNWYVRSNRKRFWKEKDENDIDKINAFKTLHEVLLEFSKCMAPVLPFICEKIYQGLIEEENQSIHYCNYPIAKESLIDSELEENIELAKKVIKSVRNLRVKLKLPNKQPLNSVKIITKDREIENKLIVISDLIKNELNVKEVLFDFDVDNWIDYE
;
A
#
# COMPACT_ATOMS: atom_id res chain seq x y z
N TRP A 1 -0.02 0.38 -7.79
CA TRP A 1 0.78 0.79 -6.65
C TRP A 1 1.41 -0.40 -5.92
N ILE A 2 0.68 -1.37 -5.39
CA ILE A 2 1.27 -2.47 -4.58
C ILE A 2 2.26 -3.34 -5.37
N ILE A 3 2.04 -3.53 -6.67
CA ILE A 3 3.00 -4.22 -7.55
C ILE A 3 4.27 -3.39 -7.69
N SER A 4 4.17 -2.10 -7.93
CA SER A 4 5.32 -1.19 -8.00
C SER A 4 6.11 -1.22 -6.68
N SER A 5 5.44 -1.04 -5.55
CA SER A 5 6.02 -1.11 -4.21
C SER A 5 6.73 -2.44 -3.92
N MET A 6 6.17 -3.57 -4.42
CA MET A 6 6.83 -4.88 -4.32
C MET A 6 8.13 -4.91 -5.14
N GLN A 7 8.14 -4.36 -6.35
CA GLN A 7 9.34 -4.34 -7.19
C GLN A 7 10.41 -3.40 -6.62
N SER A 8 10.02 -2.26 -6.06
CA SER A 8 10.92 -1.35 -5.33
C SER A 8 11.52 -2.01 -4.09
N LEU A 9 10.73 -2.81 -3.37
CA LEU A 9 11.21 -3.62 -2.25
C LEU A 9 12.25 -4.65 -2.71
N VAL A 10 11.95 -5.44 -3.77
CA VAL A 10 12.89 -6.44 -4.29
C VAL A 10 14.20 -5.79 -4.70
N LYS A 11 14.15 -4.65 -5.39
CA LYS A 11 15.35 -3.88 -5.78
C LYS A 11 16.18 -3.49 -4.55
N THR A 12 15.52 -2.91 -3.55
CA THR A 12 16.18 -2.47 -2.31
C THR A 12 16.81 -3.64 -1.55
N VAL A 13 16.07 -4.74 -1.41
CA VAL A 13 16.57 -5.94 -0.70
C VAL A 13 17.76 -6.55 -1.42
N ASN A 14 17.71 -6.68 -2.76
CA ASN A 14 18.83 -7.21 -3.55
C ASN A 14 20.08 -6.35 -3.36
N GLU A 15 19.93 -5.01 -3.49
CA GLU A 15 21.04 -4.08 -3.30
C GLU A 15 21.67 -4.20 -1.89
N LYS A 16 20.83 -4.29 -0.85
CA LYS A 16 21.32 -4.43 0.53
C LYS A 16 21.98 -5.79 0.79
N MET A 17 21.44 -6.86 0.20
CA MET A 17 22.01 -8.20 0.30
C MET A 17 23.37 -8.30 -0.41
N GLU A 18 23.51 -7.76 -1.61
CA GLU A 18 24.76 -7.74 -2.38
C GLU A 18 25.87 -6.97 -1.65
N ASN A 19 25.50 -5.90 -0.93
CA ASN A 19 26.44 -5.10 -0.15
C ASN A 19 26.63 -5.61 1.29
N TYR A 20 26.06 -6.76 1.66
CA TYR A 20 26.11 -7.35 3.01
C TYR A 20 25.52 -6.47 4.12
N TYR A 21 24.63 -5.53 3.80
CA TYR A 21 23.91 -4.70 4.77
C TYR A 21 22.67 -5.41 5.34
N LEU A 22 22.89 -6.60 5.92
CA LEU A 22 21.80 -7.49 6.34
C LEU A 22 20.86 -6.86 7.38
N TYR A 23 21.36 -5.96 8.23
CA TYR A 23 20.55 -5.23 9.20
C TYR A 23 19.60 -4.22 8.54
N GLU A 24 19.84 -3.82 7.28
CA GLU A 24 18.99 -2.93 6.49
C GLU A 24 17.94 -3.69 5.65
N VAL A 25 18.01 -5.01 5.61
CA VAL A 25 17.07 -5.85 4.83
C VAL A 25 15.74 -6.00 5.55
N ILE A 26 15.76 -6.22 6.86
CA ILE A 26 14.56 -6.53 7.64
C ILE A 26 13.57 -5.36 7.73
N PRO A 27 13.97 -4.09 7.99
CA PRO A 27 13.03 -3.00 8.12
C PRO A 27 12.13 -2.77 6.88
N PRO A 28 12.63 -2.72 5.64
CA PRO A 28 11.77 -2.57 4.47
C PRO A 28 10.82 -3.75 4.26
N LEU A 29 11.26 -4.99 4.56
CA LEU A 29 10.39 -6.16 4.51
C LEU A 29 9.22 -6.05 5.50
N MET A 30 9.49 -5.62 6.74
CA MET A 30 8.44 -5.42 7.75
C MET A 30 7.49 -4.27 7.39
N ASN A 31 8.03 -3.17 6.88
CA ASN A 31 7.22 -2.06 6.40
C ASN A 31 6.28 -2.48 5.26
N PHE A 32 6.76 -3.33 4.36
CA PHE A 32 5.91 -3.84 3.27
C PHE A 32 4.77 -4.72 3.78
N VAL A 33 4.97 -5.52 4.83
CA VAL A 33 3.87 -6.28 5.47
C VAL A 33 2.80 -5.33 6.00
N ASP A 34 3.19 -4.24 6.64
CA ASP A 34 2.25 -3.22 7.12
C ASP A 34 1.51 -2.54 5.96
N GLU A 35 2.19 -2.22 4.87
CA GLU A 35 1.57 -1.66 3.67
C GLU A 35 0.60 -2.63 3.01
N LEU A 36 0.99 -3.87 2.85
CA LEU A 36 0.15 -4.90 2.26
C LEU A 36 -1.13 -5.12 3.08
N THR A 37 -1.00 -5.26 4.40
CA THR A 37 -2.12 -5.58 5.30
C THR A 37 -2.97 -4.37 5.63
N ASN A 38 -2.34 -3.30 6.13
CA ASN A 38 -3.04 -2.14 6.70
C ASN A 38 -3.49 -1.13 5.64
N TRP A 39 -2.91 -1.19 4.43
CA TRP A 39 -3.32 -0.33 3.34
C TRP A 39 -3.93 -1.10 2.19
N TYR A 40 -3.19 -1.96 1.49
CA TYR A 40 -3.69 -2.59 0.29
C TYR A 40 -4.91 -3.49 0.56
N VAL A 41 -4.79 -4.47 1.44
CA VAL A 41 -5.89 -5.41 1.74
C VAL A 41 -7.07 -4.68 2.36
N ARG A 42 -6.83 -3.77 3.29
CA ARG A 42 -7.89 -3.02 3.96
C ARG A 42 -8.65 -2.11 3.00
N SER A 43 -7.97 -1.34 2.15
CA SER A 43 -8.59 -0.42 1.19
C SER A 43 -9.38 -1.17 0.12
N ASN A 44 -8.92 -2.37 -0.27
CA ASN A 44 -9.57 -3.21 -1.25
C ASN A 44 -10.56 -4.21 -0.65
N ARG A 45 -10.85 -4.13 0.64
CA ARG A 45 -11.75 -5.07 1.32
C ARG A 45 -13.09 -5.23 0.62
N LYS A 46 -13.68 -4.14 0.12
CA LYS A 46 -14.95 -4.17 -0.62
C LYS A 46 -14.85 -4.99 -1.90
N ARG A 47 -13.70 -4.95 -2.58
CA ARG A 47 -13.44 -5.72 -3.82
C ARG A 47 -13.34 -7.22 -3.53
N PHE A 48 -12.65 -7.58 -2.45
CA PHE A 48 -12.49 -8.98 -2.05
C PHE A 48 -13.80 -9.62 -1.55
N TRP A 49 -14.68 -8.85 -0.90
CA TRP A 49 -15.86 -9.34 -0.18
C TRP A 49 -17.18 -9.14 -0.94
N LYS A 50 -17.14 -8.65 -2.17
CA LYS A 50 -18.31 -8.66 -3.04
C LYS A 50 -18.91 -10.08 -3.14
N GLU A 51 -20.23 -10.20 -3.25
CA GLU A 51 -20.89 -11.47 -3.52
C GLU A 51 -20.29 -12.14 -4.76
N LYS A 52 -20.39 -13.47 -4.82
CA LYS A 52 -19.83 -14.26 -5.92
C LYS A 52 -20.56 -13.94 -7.22
N ASP A 53 -19.98 -13.05 -8.00
CA ASP A 53 -20.18 -13.01 -9.44
C ASP A 53 -18.90 -13.56 -10.05
N GLU A 54 -19.00 -14.73 -10.67
CA GLU A 54 -17.86 -15.43 -11.30
C GLU A 54 -17.24 -14.60 -12.43
N ASN A 55 -17.97 -13.63 -12.95
CA ASN A 55 -17.55 -12.72 -14.02
C ASN A 55 -17.09 -11.33 -13.53
N ASP A 56 -16.97 -11.09 -12.22
CA ASP A 56 -16.46 -9.81 -11.71
C ASP A 56 -14.93 -9.71 -11.93
N ILE A 57 -14.58 -9.16 -13.09
CA ILE A 57 -13.18 -8.95 -13.52
C ILE A 57 -12.40 -8.16 -12.49
N ASP A 58 -13.01 -7.18 -11.83
CA ASP A 58 -12.35 -6.36 -10.81
C ASP A 58 -11.95 -7.18 -9.59
N LYS A 59 -12.84 -8.05 -9.13
CA LYS A 59 -12.57 -8.98 -8.04
C LYS A 59 -11.47 -9.97 -8.40
N ILE A 60 -11.56 -10.58 -9.59
CA ILE A 60 -10.54 -11.50 -10.09
C ILE A 60 -9.17 -10.84 -10.16
N ASN A 61 -9.10 -9.62 -10.68
CA ASN A 61 -7.85 -8.87 -10.76
C ASN A 61 -7.30 -8.50 -9.37
N ALA A 62 -8.17 -8.20 -8.40
CA ALA A 62 -7.74 -7.95 -7.04
C ALA A 62 -7.08 -9.19 -6.40
N PHE A 63 -7.68 -10.38 -6.59
CA PHE A 63 -7.10 -11.63 -6.11
C PHE A 63 -5.82 -12.01 -6.84
N LYS A 64 -5.76 -11.85 -8.17
CA LYS A 64 -4.53 -12.10 -8.95
C LYS A 64 -3.38 -11.21 -8.48
N THR A 65 -3.65 -9.93 -8.29
CA THR A 65 -2.64 -8.99 -7.77
C THR A 65 -2.16 -9.40 -6.38
N LEU A 66 -3.08 -9.75 -5.48
CA LEU A 66 -2.71 -10.19 -4.13
C LEU A 66 -1.89 -11.49 -4.16
N HIS A 67 -2.30 -12.45 -5.00
CA HIS A 67 -1.60 -13.71 -5.19
C HIS A 67 -0.15 -13.49 -5.69
N GLU A 68 0.02 -12.69 -6.74
CA GLU A 68 1.33 -12.37 -7.31
C GLU A 68 2.24 -11.68 -6.27
N VAL A 69 1.71 -10.69 -5.55
CA VAL A 69 2.46 -9.97 -4.53
C VAL A 69 2.86 -10.88 -3.37
N LEU A 70 1.94 -11.73 -2.89
CA LEU A 70 2.24 -12.68 -1.81
C LEU A 70 3.28 -13.73 -2.23
N LEU A 71 3.19 -14.22 -3.45
CA LEU A 71 4.12 -15.19 -3.99
C LEU A 71 5.54 -14.61 -4.09
N GLU A 72 5.66 -13.41 -4.64
CA GLU A 72 6.95 -12.75 -4.82
C GLU A 72 7.54 -12.28 -3.48
N PHE A 73 6.70 -11.74 -2.59
CA PHE A 73 7.10 -11.37 -1.23
C PHE A 73 7.57 -12.58 -0.42
N SER A 74 6.88 -13.73 -0.51
CA SER A 74 7.30 -14.95 0.19
C SER A 74 8.68 -15.41 -0.25
N LYS A 75 8.98 -15.35 -1.55
CA LYS A 75 10.32 -15.67 -2.07
C LYS A 75 11.38 -14.69 -1.57
N CYS A 76 11.06 -13.40 -1.53
CA CYS A 76 11.95 -12.35 -1.04
C CYS A 76 12.26 -12.52 0.46
N MET A 77 11.26 -12.92 1.24
CA MET A 77 11.35 -13.08 2.71
C MET A 77 11.90 -14.45 3.14
N ALA A 78 11.91 -15.45 2.26
CA ALA A 78 12.29 -16.83 2.58
C ALA A 78 13.66 -16.99 3.27
N PRO A 79 14.72 -16.24 2.91
CA PRO A 79 15.99 -16.32 3.63
C PRO A 79 15.93 -15.86 5.09
N VAL A 80 14.96 -15.02 5.44
CA VAL A 80 14.78 -14.47 6.80
C VAL A 80 13.82 -15.32 7.63
N LEU A 81 12.70 -15.74 7.04
CA LEU A 81 11.65 -16.51 7.70
C LEU A 81 11.28 -17.76 6.88
N PRO A 82 12.17 -18.77 6.82
CA PRO A 82 12.05 -19.90 5.90
C PRO A 82 10.77 -20.71 6.09
N PHE A 83 10.40 -21.04 7.31
CA PHE A 83 9.27 -21.95 7.58
C PHE A 83 7.91 -21.34 7.26
N ILE A 84 7.69 -20.08 7.62
CA ILE A 84 6.41 -19.43 7.33
C ILE A 84 6.27 -19.12 5.84
N CYS A 85 7.36 -18.72 5.19
CA CYS A 85 7.35 -18.47 3.75
C CYS A 85 7.09 -19.74 2.96
N GLU A 86 7.69 -20.86 3.35
CA GLU A 86 7.37 -22.17 2.78
C GLU A 86 5.88 -22.50 2.92
N LYS A 87 5.32 -22.30 4.12
CA LYS A 87 3.90 -22.58 4.36
C LYS A 87 2.96 -21.71 3.53
N ILE A 88 3.28 -20.43 3.37
CA ILE A 88 2.51 -19.51 2.52
C ILE A 88 2.64 -19.93 1.06
N TYR A 89 3.85 -20.20 0.60
CA TYR A 89 4.14 -20.61 -0.76
C TYR A 89 3.37 -21.86 -1.15
N GLN A 90 3.40 -22.91 -0.32
CA GLN A 90 2.64 -24.15 -0.54
C GLN A 90 1.12 -23.93 -0.60
N GLY A 91 0.60 -22.89 0.06
CA GLY A 91 -0.82 -22.53 -0.03
C GLY A 91 -1.18 -21.71 -1.28
N LEU A 92 -0.18 -21.20 -2.01
CA LEU A 92 -0.39 -20.35 -3.18
C LEU A 92 -0.15 -21.08 -4.51
N ILE A 93 0.63 -22.17 -4.50
CA ILE A 93 0.92 -22.96 -5.71
C ILE A 93 -0.02 -24.15 -5.83
N GLU A 94 -0.27 -24.58 -7.07
CA GLU A 94 -1.08 -25.77 -7.37
C GLU A 94 -0.22 -27.05 -7.44
N GLU A 95 1.10 -26.91 -7.64
CA GLU A 95 2.03 -28.02 -7.78
C GLU A 95 2.40 -28.60 -6.42
N GLU A 96 2.09 -29.87 -6.20
CA GLU A 96 2.48 -30.58 -4.98
C GLU A 96 4.02 -30.80 -4.94
N ASN A 97 4.59 -30.64 -3.74
CA ASN A 97 6.01 -30.92 -3.43
C ASN A 97 7.06 -29.97 -4.03
N GLN A 98 6.67 -28.78 -4.51
CA GLN A 98 7.64 -27.79 -4.94
C GLN A 98 7.95 -26.84 -3.77
N SER A 99 9.18 -26.87 -3.26
CA SER A 99 9.60 -25.97 -2.16
C SER A 99 10.01 -24.60 -2.68
N ILE A 100 9.66 -23.54 -1.91
CA ILE A 100 10.11 -22.17 -2.17
C ILE A 100 11.63 -22.06 -2.23
N HIS A 101 12.35 -22.91 -1.51
CA HIS A 101 13.81 -22.91 -1.42
C HIS A 101 14.51 -23.42 -2.69
N TYR A 102 13.76 -24.02 -3.63
CA TYR A 102 14.26 -24.36 -4.96
C TYR A 102 13.97 -23.28 -6.00
N CYS A 103 13.21 -22.24 -5.63
CA CYS A 103 12.92 -21.12 -6.52
C CYS A 103 14.13 -20.19 -6.64
N ASN A 104 14.25 -19.57 -7.82
CA ASN A 104 15.17 -18.45 -7.96
C ASN A 104 14.73 -17.29 -7.06
N TYR A 105 15.70 -16.59 -6.49
CA TYR A 105 15.44 -15.38 -5.74
C TYR A 105 14.87 -14.28 -6.65
N PRO A 106 13.90 -13.48 -6.20
CA PRO A 106 13.27 -12.48 -7.04
C PRO A 106 14.26 -11.43 -7.57
N ILE A 107 14.07 -11.07 -8.82
CA ILE A 107 14.80 -9.96 -9.49
C ILE A 107 13.79 -8.87 -9.82
N ALA A 108 14.10 -7.63 -9.46
CA ALA A 108 13.21 -6.51 -9.68
C ALA A 108 12.94 -6.26 -11.17
N LYS A 109 11.68 -6.14 -11.52
CA LYS A 109 11.20 -5.74 -12.84
C LYS A 109 11.06 -4.22 -12.86
N GLU A 110 12.12 -3.52 -13.26
CA GLU A 110 12.16 -2.04 -13.22
C GLU A 110 11.04 -1.37 -14.04
N SER A 111 10.57 -2.02 -15.09
CA SER A 111 9.42 -1.52 -15.89
C SER A 111 8.10 -1.45 -15.14
N LEU A 112 7.98 -2.11 -13.99
CA LEU A 112 6.80 -2.08 -13.13
C LEU A 112 6.93 -1.10 -11.97
N ILE A 113 8.09 -0.45 -11.81
CA ILE A 113 8.32 0.56 -10.78
C ILE A 113 7.80 1.90 -11.27
N ASP A 114 6.85 2.47 -10.55
CA ASP A 114 6.28 3.80 -10.76
C ASP A 114 6.52 4.63 -9.50
N SER A 115 7.67 5.29 -9.45
CA SER A 115 8.09 6.08 -8.29
C SER A 115 7.16 7.27 -8.03
N GLU A 116 6.59 7.86 -9.08
CA GLU A 116 5.65 8.98 -8.92
C GLU A 116 4.37 8.50 -8.23
N LEU A 117 3.82 7.37 -8.66
CA LEU A 117 2.66 6.75 -8.02
C LEU A 117 2.94 6.37 -6.56
N GLU A 118 4.12 5.84 -6.26
CA GLU A 118 4.52 5.50 -4.89
C GLU A 118 4.57 6.75 -4.00
N GLU A 119 5.20 7.83 -4.47
CA GLU A 119 5.24 9.11 -3.76
C GLU A 119 3.84 9.69 -3.51
N ASN A 120 2.97 9.66 -4.52
CA ASN A 120 1.61 10.16 -4.41
C ASN A 120 0.83 9.38 -3.33
N ILE A 121 0.95 8.06 -3.31
CA ILE A 121 0.33 7.21 -2.28
C ILE A 121 0.89 7.51 -0.89
N GLU A 122 2.19 7.72 -0.74
CA GLU A 122 2.79 8.10 0.54
C GLU A 122 2.27 9.44 1.06
N LEU A 123 2.09 10.42 0.17
CA LEU A 123 1.47 11.69 0.51
C LEU A 123 0.02 11.49 0.98
N ALA A 124 -0.76 10.68 0.24
CA ALA A 124 -2.14 10.37 0.64
C ALA A 124 -2.20 9.71 2.03
N LYS A 125 -1.31 8.75 2.31
CA LYS A 125 -1.23 8.09 3.62
C LYS A 125 -1.00 9.11 4.75
N LYS A 126 -0.11 10.08 4.54
CA LYS A 126 0.17 11.17 5.51
C LYS A 126 -1.07 12.03 5.76
N VAL A 127 -1.76 12.45 4.70
CA VAL A 127 -3.00 13.21 4.78
C VAL A 127 -4.09 12.43 5.51
N ILE A 128 -4.32 11.19 5.12
CA ILE A 128 -5.33 10.31 5.72
C ILE A 128 -5.05 10.10 7.22
N LYS A 129 -3.78 9.89 7.59
CA LYS A 129 -3.37 9.75 8.99
C LYS A 129 -3.66 11.04 9.78
N SER A 130 -3.33 12.20 9.23
CA SER A 130 -3.57 13.49 9.87
C SER A 130 -5.06 13.76 10.09
N VAL A 131 -5.90 13.51 9.07
CA VAL A 131 -7.35 13.68 9.20
C VAL A 131 -7.96 12.68 10.18
N ARG A 132 -7.49 11.44 10.22
CA ARG A 132 -7.94 10.47 11.23
C ARG A 132 -7.58 10.89 12.64
N ASN A 133 -6.39 11.47 12.84
CA ASN A 133 -6.00 12.03 14.14
C ASN A 133 -6.90 13.21 14.55
N LEU A 134 -7.26 14.10 13.62
CA LEU A 134 -8.23 15.16 13.86
C LEU A 134 -9.61 14.61 14.25
N ARG A 135 -10.08 13.58 13.53
CA ARG A 135 -11.36 12.92 13.89
C ARG A 135 -11.33 12.35 15.32
N VAL A 136 -10.21 11.74 15.72
CA VAL A 136 -10.06 11.23 17.10
C VAL A 136 -10.14 12.38 18.12
N LYS A 137 -9.42 13.48 17.88
CA LYS A 137 -9.47 14.68 18.75
C LYS A 137 -10.88 15.25 18.86
N LEU A 138 -11.62 15.30 17.75
CA LEU A 138 -12.99 15.80 17.68
C LEU A 138 -14.04 14.75 18.09
N LYS A 139 -13.64 13.55 18.51
CA LYS A 139 -14.53 12.42 18.86
C LYS A 139 -15.50 12.04 17.74
N LEU A 140 -15.08 12.21 16.47
CA LEU A 140 -15.85 11.86 15.29
C LEU A 140 -15.45 10.46 14.81
N PRO A 141 -16.36 9.47 14.87
CA PRO A 141 -16.03 8.10 14.42
C PRO A 141 -15.77 8.05 12.90
N ASN A 142 -14.81 7.23 12.48
CA ASN A 142 -14.48 7.08 11.05
C ASN A 142 -15.65 6.57 10.19
N LYS A 143 -16.60 5.87 10.81
CA LYS A 143 -17.83 5.38 10.14
C LYS A 143 -18.83 6.52 9.82
N GLN A 144 -18.73 7.64 10.50
CA GLN A 144 -19.60 8.79 10.24
C GLN A 144 -19.17 9.47 8.96
N PRO A 145 -20.03 9.54 7.92
CA PRO A 145 -19.72 10.28 6.71
C PRO A 145 -19.65 11.78 6.99
N LEU A 146 -18.69 12.47 6.40
CA LEU A 146 -18.59 13.92 6.42
C LEU A 146 -18.84 14.48 5.01
N ASN A 147 -19.29 15.72 4.91
CA ASN A 147 -19.52 16.34 3.61
C ASN A 147 -18.21 16.60 2.88
N SER A 148 -17.24 17.18 3.53
CA SER A 148 -15.96 17.49 2.91
C SER A 148 -14.80 17.43 3.89
N VAL A 149 -13.61 17.24 3.35
CA VAL A 149 -12.34 17.53 3.99
C VAL A 149 -11.62 18.58 3.14
N LYS A 150 -11.07 19.59 3.79
CA LYS A 150 -10.29 20.62 3.13
C LYS A 150 -8.81 20.40 3.45
N ILE A 151 -8.01 20.27 2.41
CA ILE A 151 -6.55 20.13 2.48
C ILE A 151 -5.96 21.48 2.11
N ILE A 152 -5.16 22.03 3.02
CA ILE A 152 -4.58 23.36 2.87
C ILE A 152 -3.08 23.16 2.64
N THR A 153 -2.58 23.67 1.52
CA THR A 153 -1.15 23.57 1.17
C THR A 153 -0.73 24.79 0.37
N LYS A 154 0.47 25.31 0.65
CA LYS A 154 1.10 26.37 -0.15
C LYS A 154 1.82 25.83 -1.39
N ASP A 155 1.95 24.51 -1.50
CA ASP A 155 2.68 23.83 -2.57
C ASP A 155 1.71 23.27 -3.62
N ARG A 156 1.76 23.83 -4.82
CA ARG A 156 0.94 23.39 -5.96
C ARG A 156 1.33 21.99 -6.46
N GLU A 157 2.59 21.60 -6.30
CA GLU A 157 3.03 20.28 -6.72
C GLU A 157 2.37 19.21 -5.84
N ILE A 158 2.36 19.43 -4.52
CA ILE A 158 1.67 18.54 -3.56
C ILE A 158 0.18 18.46 -3.87
N GLU A 159 -0.46 19.59 -4.17
CA GLU A 159 -1.88 19.61 -4.57
C GLU A 159 -2.13 18.73 -5.78
N ASN A 160 -1.38 18.93 -6.87
CA ASN A 160 -1.54 18.17 -8.10
C ASN A 160 -1.37 16.66 -7.85
N LYS A 161 -0.37 16.27 -7.09
CA LYS A 161 -0.15 14.87 -6.68
C LYS A 161 -1.35 14.29 -5.92
N LEU A 162 -1.95 15.05 -5.01
CA LEU A 162 -3.11 14.62 -4.22
C LEU A 162 -4.41 14.60 -5.03
N ILE A 163 -4.58 15.47 -6.01
CA ILE A 163 -5.76 15.46 -6.90
C ILE A 163 -5.86 14.14 -7.66
N VAL A 164 -4.75 13.63 -8.18
CA VAL A 164 -4.70 12.36 -8.94
C VAL A 164 -5.24 11.18 -8.12
N ILE A 165 -5.04 11.21 -6.80
CA ILE A 165 -5.45 10.13 -5.88
C ILE A 165 -6.59 10.53 -4.94
N SER A 166 -7.32 11.60 -5.29
CA SER A 166 -8.41 12.15 -4.45
C SER A 166 -9.50 11.13 -4.14
N ASP A 167 -9.81 10.22 -5.05
CA ASP A 167 -10.81 9.18 -4.83
C ASP A 167 -10.38 8.16 -3.77
N LEU A 168 -9.10 7.84 -3.68
CA LEU A 168 -8.56 7.03 -2.59
C LEU A 168 -8.76 7.74 -1.25
N ILE A 169 -8.44 9.04 -1.18
CA ILE A 169 -8.59 9.85 0.02
C ILE A 169 -10.06 9.93 0.45
N LYS A 170 -10.99 10.17 -0.50
CA LYS A 170 -12.43 10.18 -0.23
C LYS A 170 -12.92 8.88 0.41
N ASN A 171 -12.55 7.76 -0.20
CA ASN A 171 -12.96 6.44 0.26
C ASN A 171 -12.40 6.10 1.65
N GLU A 172 -11.12 6.38 1.89
CA GLU A 172 -10.44 6.09 3.14
C GLU A 172 -10.91 6.98 4.31
N LEU A 173 -11.31 8.21 4.00
CA LEU A 173 -11.80 9.17 4.97
C LEU A 173 -13.32 9.16 5.13
N ASN A 174 -14.05 8.42 4.28
CA ASN A 174 -15.51 8.43 4.26
C ASN A 174 -16.08 9.86 4.16
N VAL A 175 -15.61 10.61 3.16
CA VAL A 175 -16.05 11.97 2.85
C VAL A 175 -16.63 12.03 1.45
N LYS A 176 -17.56 12.98 1.20
CA LYS A 176 -18.15 13.17 -0.12
C LYS A 176 -17.22 13.92 -1.06
N GLU A 177 -16.47 14.88 -0.52
CA GLU A 177 -15.61 15.75 -1.31
C GLU A 177 -14.27 15.99 -0.63
N VAL A 178 -13.21 16.12 -1.45
CA VAL A 178 -11.90 16.62 -1.03
C VAL A 178 -11.72 17.97 -1.69
N LEU A 179 -11.54 19.01 -0.90
CA LEU A 179 -11.34 20.37 -1.33
C LEU A 179 -9.90 20.78 -1.07
N PHE A 180 -9.34 21.61 -1.93
CA PHE A 180 -7.98 22.15 -1.77
C PHE A 180 -8.05 23.66 -1.61
N ASP A 181 -7.16 24.21 -0.77
CA ASP A 181 -7.06 25.65 -0.54
C ASP A 181 -5.58 26.03 -0.33
N PHE A 182 -5.24 27.25 -0.75
CA PHE A 182 -3.89 27.80 -0.64
C PHE A 182 -3.75 28.80 0.51
N ASP A 183 -4.86 29.27 1.05
CA ASP A 183 -4.86 30.28 2.10
C ASP A 183 -4.66 29.66 3.48
N VAL A 184 -3.39 29.38 3.80
CA VAL A 184 -3.00 28.76 5.06
C VAL A 184 -3.29 29.69 6.25
N ASP A 185 -3.15 31.00 6.05
CA ASP A 185 -3.18 31.99 7.15
C ASP A 185 -4.60 32.18 7.72
N ASN A 186 -5.63 31.88 6.92
CA ASN A 186 -7.04 31.95 7.35
C ASN A 186 -7.54 30.67 8.06
N TRP A 187 -6.75 29.58 8.08
CA TRP A 187 -7.23 28.27 8.54
C TRP A 187 -6.39 27.64 9.65
N ILE A 188 -5.25 28.21 9.99
CA ILE A 188 -4.38 27.69 11.05
C ILE A 188 -4.45 28.63 12.25
N ASP A 189 -5.21 28.23 13.26
CA ASP A 189 -5.08 28.76 14.60
C ASP A 189 -3.84 28.12 15.24
N TYR A 190 -2.86 28.96 15.54
CA TYR A 190 -1.71 28.57 16.35
C TYR A 190 -2.12 28.69 17.82
N GLU A 191 -2.56 27.58 18.40
CA GLU A 191 -2.56 27.41 19.87
C GLU A 191 -1.34 26.59 20.30
#